data_d4f0344eb8983df70f9884a4e8fb0363
#
_entry.id   d4f0344eb8983df70f9884a4e8fb0363
#
_cell.length_a   1.000
_cell.length_b   1.000
_cell.length_c   1.000
_cell.angle_alpha   90.00
_cell.angle_beta   90.00
_cell.angle_gamma   90.00
#
_symmetry.space_group_name_H-M   'P 1'
#
loop_
_entity.id
_entity.type
_entity.pdbx_description
1 polymer ?
#
loop_
_entity_poly.entity_id
_entity_poly.type
_entity_poly.pdbx_seq_one_letter_code
_entity_poly.pdbx_strand_id
1 'polypeptide(L)'
;MKANGLSNGGTFQKVGECLYRYSRNQKYYARIKRGGKEIRCSLGTTDRALAVRKLRDLREEERQLDPSRGNLTLAQLCERWLATKQNAKPKTLAQKTHVVEQIKARWPGGAVQRVRDIIPSQADLFLAQFKFGASSQNAFVTVLRELFDFAVRDNCIVRSPCAHLKFRKREKPIRLAPTYDQFKAIIADVRAQQFNADVQDSADFLEFLGLAGLGQAEAGSLTRSDIDFDAGQVITFRHKTSTGFAIPIFPQLRPLLLRLCEGKSNGDAIFKIRDAKKALAGACKRLGFPPFTQRSLRRMFITRAIQLGIDVKTISEWQGHKDGGKLILDTYSHVNPVHSHRMAQLLTLAQPDNVIQLSGAV
;
A
#
# COMPACT_ATOMS: atom_id res chain seq x y z
N MET A 1 -72.28 12.71 -0.02
CA MET A 1 -71.58 13.66 0.85
C MET A 1 -70.10 13.59 0.55
N LYS A 2 -69.53 14.61 -0.10
CA LYS A 2 -68.10 14.70 -0.45
C LYS A 2 -67.33 15.17 0.78
N ALA A 3 -66.46 14.39 1.30
CA ALA A 3 -65.52 14.79 2.36
C ALA A 3 -64.50 15.77 1.79
N ASN A 4 -64.56 17.01 2.18
CA ASN A 4 -63.54 18.02 1.93
C ASN A 4 -62.27 17.70 2.69
N GLY A 5 -61.30 17.10 2.01
CA GLY A 5 -59.92 17.01 2.52
C GLY A 5 -59.30 18.40 2.50
N LEU A 6 -59.09 18.99 3.66
CA LEU A 6 -58.31 20.21 3.87
C LEU A 6 -56.89 20.00 3.32
N SER A 7 -56.59 20.54 2.16
CA SER A 7 -55.23 20.64 1.64
C SER A 7 -54.40 21.60 2.50
N ASN A 8 -53.58 21.04 3.35
CA ASN A 8 -52.65 21.75 4.24
C ASN A 8 -51.45 22.32 3.42
N GLY A 9 -51.74 23.03 2.31
CA GLY A 9 -50.81 23.49 1.30
C GLY A 9 -50.19 24.84 1.59
N GLY A 10 -48.98 24.90 2.09
CA GLY A 10 -48.17 26.10 1.97
C GLY A 10 -47.88 26.39 0.49
N THR A 11 -47.89 27.65 0.07
CA THR A 11 -47.66 28.11 -1.31
C THR A 11 -46.22 28.59 -1.48
N PHE A 12 -45.64 28.34 -2.66
CA PHE A 12 -44.34 28.87 -3.07
C PHE A 12 -44.56 30.16 -3.85
N GLN A 13 -44.17 31.29 -3.28
CA GLN A 13 -44.21 32.57 -3.94
C GLN A 13 -42.92 32.84 -4.69
N LYS A 14 -42.97 33.14 -5.98
CA LYS A 14 -41.79 33.53 -6.78
C LYS A 14 -41.35 34.95 -6.35
N VAL A 15 -40.10 35.07 -5.91
CA VAL A 15 -39.50 36.32 -5.43
C VAL A 15 -38.27 36.75 -6.23
N GLY A 16 -37.91 35.96 -7.23
CA GLY A 16 -36.83 36.25 -8.17
C GLY A 16 -36.70 35.16 -9.21
N GLU A 17 -35.70 35.30 -10.10
CA GLU A 17 -35.41 34.27 -11.09
C GLU A 17 -34.90 33.00 -10.40
N CYS A 18 -35.62 31.87 -10.54
CA CYS A 18 -35.37 30.59 -9.87
C CYS A 18 -35.39 30.65 -8.34
N LEU A 19 -35.85 31.75 -7.72
CA LEU A 19 -35.91 31.94 -6.28
C LEU A 19 -37.37 32.04 -5.84
N TYR A 20 -37.72 31.20 -4.88
CA TYR A 20 -39.06 31.09 -4.32
C TYR A 20 -39.02 31.19 -2.79
N ARG A 21 -40.05 31.79 -2.18
CA ARG A 21 -40.23 31.82 -0.73
C ARG A 21 -41.43 30.94 -0.36
N TYR A 22 -41.23 30.06 0.63
CA TYR A 22 -42.28 29.17 1.06
C TYR A 22 -43.09 29.82 2.21
N SER A 23 -44.39 29.89 2.08
CA SER A 23 -45.27 30.68 2.98
C SER A 23 -45.27 30.22 4.44
N ARG A 24 -45.09 28.91 4.71
CA ARG A 24 -45.14 28.35 6.06
C ARG A 24 -43.91 28.65 6.91
N ASN A 25 -42.71 28.46 6.33
CA ASN A 25 -41.45 28.60 7.09
C ASN A 25 -40.63 29.82 6.68
N GLN A 26 -41.16 30.61 5.75
CA GLN A 26 -40.56 31.83 5.23
C GLN A 26 -39.14 31.62 4.62
N LYS A 27 -38.69 30.35 4.47
CA LYS A 27 -37.40 30.01 3.88
C LYS A 27 -37.44 30.16 2.38
N TYR A 28 -36.26 30.48 1.82
CA TYR A 28 -36.06 30.54 0.39
C TYR A 28 -35.73 29.18 -0.20
N TYR A 29 -36.19 28.94 -1.44
CA TYR A 29 -35.99 27.71 -2.22
C TYR A 29 -35.51 28.06 -3.61
N ALA A 30 -34.56 27.27 -4.12
CA ALA A 30 -34.17 27.29 -5.51
C ALA A 30 -35.07 26.37 -6.35
N ARG A 31 -35.46 26.78 -7.54
CA ARG A 31 -36.12 25.95 -8.56
C ARG A 31 -35.38 26.16 -9.89
N ILE A 32 -34.52 25.20 -10.22
CA ILE A 32 -33.66 25.26 -11.41
C ILE A 32 -34.11 24.17 -12.39
N LYS A 33 -34.33 24.54 -13.67
CA LYS A 33 -34.62 23.56 -14.73
C LYS A 33 -33.33 23.20 -15.44
N ARG A 34 -33.04 21.89 -15.56
CA ARG A 34 -31.90 21.38 -16.29
C ARG A 34 -32.21 20.04 -16.94
N GLY A 35 -31.88 19.88 -18.23
CA GLY A 35 -32.15 18.66 -18.97
C GLY A 35 -33.62 18.19 -18.90
N GLY A 36 -34.58 19.13 -18.92
CA GLY A 36 -36.01 18.83 -18.83
C GLY A 36 -36.52 18.52 -17.41
N LYS A 37 -35.64 18.42 -16.39
CA LYS A 37 -36.01 18.14 -14.98
C LYS A 37 -35.92 19.39 -14.11
N GLU A 38 -36.89 19.57 -13.20
CA GLU A 38 -36.86 20.62 -12.21
C GLU A 38 -36.15 20.14 -10.92
N ILE A 39 -35.11 20.87 -10.52
CA ILE A 39 -34.43 20.69 -9.26
C ILE A 39 -35.02 21.71 -8.28
N ARG A 40 -35.58 21.22 -7.17
CA ARG A 40 -36.10 22.05 -6.09
C ARG A 40 -35.32 21.75 -4.80
N CYS A 41 -34.62 22.75 -4.28
CA CYS A 41 -33.92 22.60 -3.01
C CYS A 41 -34.11 23.80 -2.08
N SER A 42 -34.11 23.56 -0.77
CA SER A 42 -34.14 24.61 0.25
C SER A 42 -32.76 25.27 0.33
N LEU A 43 -32.72 26.60 0.33
CA LEU A 43 -31.49 27.37 0.54
C LEU A 43 -31.16 27.54 2.03
N GLY A 44 -32.03 27.01 2.93
CA GLY A 44 -31.80 26.94 4.39
C GLY A 44 -31.74 28.31 5.10
N THR A 45 -32.28 29.37 4.48
CA THR A 45 -32.25 30.73 5.03
C THR A 45 -33.56 31.46 4.79
N THR A 46 -33.85 32.42 5.64
CA THR A 46 -34.94 33.41 5.52
C THR A 46 -34.39 34.77 5.07
N ASP A 47 -33.08 34.93 5.02
CA ASP A 47 -32.42 36.15 4.52
C ASP A 47 -32.36 36.10 2.98
N ARG A 48 -32.83 37.20 2.32
CA ARG A 48 -32.89 37.30 0.86
C ARG A 48 -31.48 37.41 0.23
N ALA A 49 -30.60 38.21 0.81
CA ALA A 49 -29.26 38.43 0.25
C ALA A 49 -28.44 37.15 0.27
N LEU A 50 -28.49 36.43 1.42
CA LEU A 50 -27.86 35.12 1.56
C LEU A 50 -28.48 34.08 0.63
N ALA A 51 -29.79 34.09 0.42
CA ALA A 51 -30.48 33.20 -0.52
C ALA A 51 -30.03 33.40 -1.95
N VAL A 52 -29.90 34.68 -2.40
CA VAL A 52 -29.41 35.01 -3.74
C VAL A 52 -27.97 34.51 -3.95
N ARG A 53 -27.11 34.72 -2.98
CA ARG A 53 -25.72 34.21 -3.04
C ARG A 53 -25.69 32.68 -3.15
N LYS A 54 -26.41 31.97 -2.28
CA LYS A 54 -26.51 30.49 -2.31
C LYS A 54 -27.13 29.97 -3.62
N LEU A 55 -28.10 30.70 -4.19
CA LEU A 55 -28.67 30.34 -5.49
C LEU A 55 -27.64 30.47 -6.63
N ARG A 56 -26.82 31.52 -6.59
CA ARG A 56 -25.75 31.72 -7.60
C ARG A 56 -24.73 30.57 -7.47
N ASP A 57 -24.29 30.27 -6.25
CA ASP A 57 -23.33 29.19 -6.01
C ASP A 57 -23.89 27.83 -6.47
N LEU A 58 -25.17 27.54 -6.18
CA LEU A 58 -25.86 26.33 -6.64
C LEU A 58 -25.96 26.27 -8.18
N ARG A 59 -26.25 27.39 -8.84
CA ARG A 59 -26.30 27.44 -10.33
C ARG A 59 -24.92 27.16 -10.93
N GLU A 60 -23.87 27.70 -10.34
CA GLU A 60 -22.50 27.45 -10.78
C GLU A 60 -22.10 25.99 -10.58
N GLU A 61 -22.38 25.42 -9.41
CA GLU A 61 -22.19 23.99 -9.14
C GLU A 61 -22.94 23.12 -10.15
N GLU A 62 -24.22 23.42 -10.40
CA GLU A 62 -25.02 22.66 -11.37
C GLU A 62 -24.52 22.80 -12.82
N ARG A 63 -23.92 23.93 -13.22
CA ARG A 63 -23.29 24.10 -14.55
C ARG A 63 -22.08 23.17 -14.74
N GLN A 64 -21.31 22.94 -13.70
CA GLN A 64 -20.12 22.08 -13.74
C GLN A 64 -20.45 20.60 -13.85
N LEU A 65 -21.68 20.20 -13.44
CA LEU A 65 -22.06 18.79 -13.41
C LEU A 65 -22.54 18.29 -14.78
N ASP A 66 -22.26 17.04 -15.11
CA ASP A 66 -22.82 16.34 -16.27
C ASP A 66 -24.25 15.85 -15.97
N PRO A 67 -25.27 16.37 -16.68
CA PRO A 67 -26.67 15.96 -16.44
C PRO A 67 -26.91 14.46 -16.68
N SER A 68 -26.20 13.85 -17.63
CA SER A 68 -26.34 12.44 -17.98
C SER A 68 -25.92 11.50 -16.83
N ARG A 69 -25.07 11.99 -15.94
CA ARG A 69 -24.51 11.24 -14.79
C ARG A 69 -25.27 11.49 -13.48
N GLY A 70 -26.40 12.19 -13.52
CA GLY A 70 -27.19 12.54 -12.34
C GLY A 70 -27.72 11.35 -11.54
N ASN A 71 -27.95 10.23 -12.20
CA ASN A 71 -28.44 8.99 -11.59
C ASN A 71 -27.35 7.94 -11.36
N LEU A 72 -26.06 8.30 -11.54
CA LEU A 72 -24.95 7.38 -11.30
C LEU A 72 -24.97 6.87 -9.87
N THR A 73 -25.06 5.56 -9.68
CA THR A 73 -25.03 4.93 -8.37
C THR A 73 -23.61 4.70 -7.89
N LEU A 74 -23.43 4.53 -6.58
CA LEU A 74 -22.13 4.21 -5.99
C LEU A 74 -21.55 2.90 -6.55
N ALA A 75 -22.38 1.87 -6.76
CA ALA A 75 -21.96 0.63 -7.39
C ALA A 75 -21.38 0.85 -8.78
N GLN A 76 -22.10 1.60 -9.62
CA GLN A 76 -21.65 1.93 -10.98
C GLN A 76 -20.37 2.77 -10.98
N LEU A 77 -20.24 3.72 -10.05
CA LEU A 77 -18.99 4.49 -9.89
C LEU A 77 -17.82 3.58 -9.55
N CYS A 78 -18.01 2.66 -8.60
CA CYS A 78 -17.00 1.67 -8.20
C CYS A 78 -16.54 0.82 -9.39
N GLU A 79 -17.47 0.33 -10.21
CA GLU A 79 -17.16 -0.48 -11.39
C GLU A 79 -16.36 0.30 -12.43
N ARG A 80 -16.82 1.51 -12.78
CA ARG A 80 -16.12 2.39 -13.72
C ARG A 80 -14.71 2.73 -13.24
N TRP A 81 -14.57 3.09 -11.96
CA TRP A 81 -13.27 3.41 -11.39
C TRP A 81 -12.33 2.18 -11.38
N LEU A 82 -12.83 1.00 -10.98
CA LEU A 82 -12.03 -0.22 -10.94
C LEU A 82 -11.58 -0.65 -12.34
N ALA A 83 -12.40 -0.45 -13.37
CA ALA A 83 -12.03 -0.69 -14.76
C ALA A 83 -10.81 0.14 -15.20
N THR A 84 -10.61 1.34 -14.64
CA THR A 84 -9.41 2.16 -14.93
C THR A 84 -8.13 1.64 -14.28
N LYS A 85 -8.20 0.61 -13.41
CA LYS A 85 -7.07 0.08 -12.63
C LYS A 85 -6.53 -1.26 -13.15
N GLN A 86 -6.98 -1.74 -14.31
CA GLN A 86 -6.59 -3.05 -14.87
C GLN A 86 -5.08 -3.19 -15.08
N ASN A 87 -4.37 -2.10 -15.36
CA ASN A 87 -2.91 -2.10 -15.52
C ASN A 87 -2.14 -2.06 -14.19
N ALA A 88 -2.82 -2.06 -13.03
CA ALA A 88 -2.15 -2.11 -11.75
C ALA A 88 -1.56 -3.50 -11.48
N LYS A 89 -0.48 -3.56 -10.68
CA LYS A 89 0.09 -4.84 -10.25
C LYS A 89 -0.97 -5.71 -9.57
N PRO A 90 -0.98 -7.04 -9.78
CA PRO A 90 -2.05 -7.93 -9.31
C PRO A 90 -2.41 -7.76 -7.84
N LYS A 91 -1.40 -7.64 -6.97
CA LYS A 91 -1.62 -7.43 -5.53
C LYS A 91 -2.29 -6.07 -5.21
N THR A 92 -1.96 -5.03 -5.96
CA THR A 92 -2.58 -3.70 -5.80
C THR A 92 -4.02 -3.73 -6.30
N LEU A 93 -4.26 -4.38 -7.45
CA LEU A 93 -5.61 -4.56 -7.99
C LEU A 93 -6.49 -5.34 -7.01
N ALA A 94 -6.00 -6.49 -6.50
CA ALA A 94 -6.73 -7.29 -5.51
C ALA A 94 -7.09 -6.49 -4.24
N GLN A 95 -6.16 -5.65 -3.75
CA GLN A 95 -6.44 -4.78 -2.61
C GLN A 95 -7.53 -3.74 -2.92
N LYS A 96 -7.48 -3.11 -4.10
CA LYS A 96 -8.48 -2.12 -4.52
C LYS A 96 -9.85 -2.79 -4.72
N THR A 97 -9.87 -3.96 -5.34
CA THR A 97 -11.09 -4.78 -5.52
C THR A 97 -11.72 -5.11 -4.17
N HIS A 98 -10.92 -5.60 -3.21
CA HIS A 98 -11.42 -5.91 -1.87
C HIS A 98 -12.06 -4.69 -1.20
N VAL A 99 -11.44 -3.50 -1.28
CA VAL A 99 -12.02 -2.28 -0.69
C VAL A 99 -13.33 -1.90 -1.40
N VAL A 100 -13.39 -2.01 -2.72
CA VAL A 100 -14.62 -1.75 -3.50
C VAL A 100 -15.75 -2.71 -3.09
N GLU A 101 -15.45 -4.00 -2.90
CA GLU A 101 -16.43 -4.97 -2.40
C GLU A 101 -16.96 -4.58 -1.02
N GLN A 102 -16.08 -4.14 -0.11
CA GLN A 102 -16.51 -3.63 1.20
C GLN A 102 -17.39 -2.37 1.09
N ILE A 103 -17.06 -1.45 0.17
CA ILE A 103 -17.89 -0.27 -0.10
C ILE A 103 -19.28 -0.69 -0.60
N LYS A 104 -19.36 -1.59 -1.59
CA LYS A 104 -20.63 -2.09 -2.12
C LYS A 104 -21.48 -2.80 -1.04
N ALA A 105 -20.84 -3.58 -0.17
CA ALA A 105 -21.53 -4.38 0.83
C ALA A 105 -21.97 -3.58 2.07
N ARG A 106 -21.23 -2.54 2.46
CA ARG A 106 -21.36 -1.91 3.79
C ARG A 106 -21.55 -0.40 3.77
N TRP A 107 -21.73 0.22 2.59
CA TRP A 107 -21.96 1.67 2.56
C TRP A 107 -23.25 2.04 3.28
N PRO A 108 -23.28 3.05 4.19
CA PRO A 108 -24.45 3.37 5.01
C PRO A 108 -25.72 3.70 4.23
N GLY A 109 -25.59 4.26 3.02
CA GLY A 109 -26.69 4.54 2.12
C GLY A 109 -26.98 3.44 1.10
N GLY A 110 -26.26 2.31 1.17
CA GLY A 110 -26.32 1.21 0.20
C GLY A 110 -25.62 1.50 -1.13
N ALA A 111 -25.32 0.44 -1.87
CA ALA A 111 -24.59 0.53 -3.14
C ALA A 111 -25.39 1.21 -4.28
N VAL A 112 -26.72 1.24 -4.15
CA VAL A 112 -27.64 1.87 -5.12
C VAL A 112 -27.85 3.37 -4.89
N GLN A 113 -27.29 3.92 -3.79
CA GLN A 113 -27.35 5.35 -3.52
C GLN A 113 -26.69 6.13 -4.65
N ARG A 114 -27.35 7.22 -5.09
CA ARG A 114 -26.76 8.12 -6.11
C ARG A 114 -25.54 8.84 -5.55
N VAL A 115 -24.50 8.93 -6.34
CA VAL A 115 -23.21 9.53 -5.92
C VAL A 115 -23.41 10.99 -5.47
N ARG A 116 -24.34 11.72 -6.09
CA ARG A 116 -24.66 13.11 -5.73
C ARG A 116 -25.31 13.29 -4.34
N ASP A 117 -25.95 12.23 -3.85
CA ASP A 117 -26.65 12.27 -2.56
C ASP A 117 -25.76 11.81 -1.41
N ILE A 118 -24.50 11.48 -1.69
CA ILE A 118 -23.53 11.04 -0.68
C ILE A 118 -23.00 12.26 0.09
N ILE A 119 -23.13 12.20 1.42
CA ILE A 119 -22.66 13.24 2.34
C ILE A 119 -21.39 12.80 3.08
N PRO A 120 -20.53 13.74 3.51
CA PRO A 120 -19.26 13.42 4.17
C PRO A 120 -19.35 12.48 5.36
N SER A 121 -20.37 12.62 6.21
CA SER A 121 -20.57 11.77 7.39
C SER A 121 -20.76 10.28 7.05
N GLN A 122 -21.25 9.94 5.86
CA GLN A 122 -21.36 8.54 5.44
C GLN A 122 -19.99 7.87 5.24
N ALA A 123 -18.99 8.62 4.81
CA ALA A 123 -17.62 8.11 4.72
C ALA A 123 -17.02 7.83 6.11
N ASP A 124 -17.31 8.68 7.09
CA ASP A 124 -16.90 8.47 8.48
C ASP A 124 -17.61 7.25 9.08
N LEU A 125 -18.94 7.15 8.91
CA LEU A 125 -19.74 6.00 9.36
C LEU A 125 -19.29 4.69 8.70
N PHE A 126 -18.94 4.72 7.41
CA PHE A 126 -18.41 3.54 6.74
C PHE A 126 -17.10 3.07 7.38
N LEU A 127 -16.15 3.98 7.59
CA LEU A 127 -14.86 3.63 8.20
C LEU A 127 -14.99 3.18 9.66
N ALA A 128 -15.97 3.70 10.39
CA ALA A 128 -16.24 3.35 11.79
C ALA A 128 -16.72 1.90 12.00
N GLN A 129 -17.23 1.25 10.95
CA GLN A 129 -17.67 -0.15 11.02
C GLN A 129 -16.52 -1.14 11.16
N PHE A 130 -15.27 -0.69 10.98
CA PHE A 130 -14.11 -1.58 10.93
C PHE A 130 -13.15 -1.30 12.09
N LYS A 131 -12.67 -2.37 12.73
CA LYS A 131 -11.57 -2.31 13.69
C LYS A 131 -10.23 -2.37 12.97
N PHE A 132 -9.83 -1.28 12.33
CA PHE A 132 -8.61 -1.21 11.55
C PHE A 132 -7.38 -0.79 12.36
N GLY A 133 -6.22 -1.41 12.09
CA GLY A 133 -4.93 -0.76 12.30
C GLY A 133 -4.69 0.36 11.27
N ALA A 134 -3.79 1.31 11.60
CA ALA A 134 -3.52 2.49 10.78
C ALA A 134 -3.23 2.19 9.30
N SER A 135 -2.51 1.10 9.00
CA SER A 135 -2.16 0.72 7.62
C SER A 135 -3.39 0.33 6.80
N SER A 136 -4.30 -0.48 7.38
CA SER A 136 -5.52 -0.91 6.70
C SER A 136 -6.46 0.26 6.51
N GLN A 137 -6.65 1.10 7.53
CA GLN A 137 -7.47 2.30 7.41
C GLN A 137 -6.95 3.24 6.32
N ASN A 138 -5.63 3.48 6.26
CA ASN A 138 -5.04 4.33 5.24
C ASN A 138 -5.25 3.77 3.82
N ALA A 139 -5.27 2.44 3.67
CA ALA A 139 -5.60 1.82 2.39
C ALA A 139 -7.05 2.10 1.96
N PHE A 140 -8.00 2.01 2.90
CA PHE A 140 -9.41 2.35 2.64
C PHE A 140 -9.58 3.84 2.32
N VAL A 141 -8.96 4.73 3.10
CA VAL A 141 -8.97 6.18 2.84
C VAL A 141 -8.39 6.50 1.46
N THR A 142 -7.31 5.82 1.05
CA THR A 142 -6.73 6.00 -0.29
C THR A 142 -7.74 5.67 -1.39
N VAL A 143 -8.40 4.50 -1.29
CA VAL A 143 -9.40 4.08 -2.29
C VAL A 143 -10.60 5.01 -2.30
N LEU A 144 -11.13 5.40 -1.13
CA LEU A 144 -12.26 6.33 -1.04
C LEU A 144 -11.93 7.68 -1.69
N ARG A 145 -10.76 8.26 -1.40
CA ARG A 145 -10.33 9.50 -2.03
C ARG A 145 -10.20 9.35 -3.55
N GLU A 146 -9.47 8.33 -4.02
CA GLU A 146 -9.29 8.10 -5.46
C GLU A 146 -10.63 7.90 -6.18
N LEU A 147 -11.59 7.18 -5.56
CA LEU A 147 -12.91 6.91 -6.11
C LEU A 147 -13.74 8.19 -6.27
N PHE A 148 -13.81 9.01 -5.23
CA PHE A 148 -14.60 10.23 -5.28
C PHE A 148 -13.88 11.37 -6.02
N ASP A 149 -12.57 11.41 -6.07
CA ASP A 149 -11.81 12.30 -6.94
C ASP A 149 -12.02 11.94 -8.43
N PHE A 150 -12.21 10.65 -8.73
CA PHE A 150 -12.63 10.20 -10.07
C PHE A 150 -14.04 10.72 -10.39
N ALA A 151 -14.98 10.70 -9.45
CA ALA A 151 -16.32 11.24 -9.64
C ALA A 151 -16.31 12.77 -9.85
N VAL A 152 -15.41 13.49 -9.18
CA VAL A 152 -15.23 14.95 -9.39
C VAL A 152 -14.65 15.22 -10.77
N ARG A 153 -13.59 14.52 -11.20
CA ARG A 153 -13.00 14.69 -12.54
C ARG A 153 -13.98 14.39 -13.67
N ASP A 154 -14.89 13.47 -13.43
CA ASP A 154 -15.93 13.08 -14.37
C ASP A 154 -17.18 13.99 -14.29
N ASN A 155 -17.12 15.09 -13.54
CA ASN A 155 -18.23 16.01 -13.32
C ASN A 155 -19.51 15.34 -12.80
N CYS A 156 -19.38 14.21 -12.08
CA CYS A 156 -20.51 13.56 -11.40
C CYS A 156 -20.92 14.31 -10.15
N ILE A 157 -19.95 14.85 -9.42
CA ILE A 157 -20.09 15.70 -8.22
C ILE A 157 -19.09 16.85 -8.27
N VAL A 158 -19.40 17.94 -7.59
CA VAL A 158 -18.52 19.13 -7.55
C VAL A 158 -17.39 18.96 -6.54
N ARG A 159 -17.67 18.34 -5.41
CA ARG A 159 -16.71 18.16 -4.30
C ARG A 159 -16.72 16.72 -3.80
N SER A 160 -15.53 16.22 -3.50
CA SER A 160 -15.38 14.89 -2.93
C SER A 160 -15.92 14.84 -1.47
N PRO A 161 -16.87 13.96 -1.15
CA PRO A 161 -17.32 13.75 0.24
C PRO A 161 -16.23 13.18 1.14
N CYS A 162 -15.14 12.70 0.58
CA CYS A 162 -14.00 12.11 1.30
C CYS A 162 -12.80 13.07 1.45
N ALA A 163 -12.92 14.33 1.05
CA ALA A 163 -11.81 15.31 1.10
C ALA A 163 -11.28 15.54 2.54
N HIS A 164 -12.17 15.47 3.54
CA HIS A 164 -11.85 15.68 4.95
C HIS A 164 -11.12 14.50 5.61
N LEU A 165 -11.18 13.29 5.03
CA LEU A 165 -10.56 12.10 5.59
C LEU A 165 -9.04 12.27 5.69
N LYS A 166 -8.45 11.98 6.85
CA LYS A 166 -7.02 12.07 7.09
C LYS A 166 -6.40 10.68 7.25
N PHE A 167 -5.13 10.54 6.85
CA PHE A 167 -4.36 9.35 7.14
C PHE A 167 -3.99 9.27 8.61
N ARG A 168 -4.11 8.07 9.21
CA ARG A 168 -3.59 7.80 10.55
C ARG A 168 -2.08 7.66 10.51
N LYS A 169 -1.39 8.22 11.49
CA LYS A 169 0.04 7.99 11.70
C LYS A 169 0.28 6.50 11.94
N ARG A 170 1.19 5.91 11.16
CA ARG A 170 1.58 4.52 11.36
C ARG A 170 2.58 4.44 12.49
N GLU A 171 2.34 3.54 13.42
CA GLU A 171 3.37 3.17 14.38
C GLU A 171 4.53 2.49 13.65
N LYS A 172 5.74 2.74 14.11
CA LYS A 172 6.95 2.05 13.66
C LYS A 172 7.26 0.94 14.69
N PRO A 173 6.68 -0.25 14.58
CA PRO A 173 6.95 -1.31 15.54
C PRO A 173 8.43 -1.71 15.46
N ILE A 174 9.02 -2.02 16.62
CA ILE A 174 10.33 -2.66 16.69
C ILE A 174 10.21 -4.01 15.97
N ARG A 175 10.94 -4.16 14.88
CA ARG A 175 10.87 -5.35 14.05
C ARG A 175 12.02 -6.26 14.39
N LEU A 176 11.76 -7.35 15.08
CA LEU A 176 12.74 -8.33 15.45
C LEU A 176 13.34 -9.03 14.21
N ALA A 177 14.63 -9.30 14.30
CA ALA A 177 15.38 -10.16 13.40
C ALA A 177 16.04 -11.26 14.23
N PRO A 178 16.18 -12.50 13.73
CA PRO A 178 16.92 -13.53 14.44
C PRO A 178 18.40 -13.15 14.53
N THR A 179 19.10 -13.65 15.55
CA THR A 179 20.56 -13.70 15.53
C THR A 179 21.02 -14.74 14.49
N TYR A 180 22.29 -14.71 14.12
CA TYR A 180 22.81 -15.70 13.18
C TYR A 180 22.73 -17.13 13.70
N ASP A 181 22.92 -17.33 15.02
CA ASP A 181 22.80 -18.66 15.66
C ASP A 181 21.34 -19.13 15.72
N GLN A 182 20.40 -18.23 16.02
CA GLN A 182 18.96 -18.54 15.90
C GLN A 182 18.57 -18.91 14.46
N PHE A 183 19.13 -18.24 13.48
CA PHE A 183 18.91 -18.57 12.08
C PHE A 183 19.41 -19.97 11.73
N LYS A 184 20.65 -20.33 12.14
CA LYS A 184 21.18 -21.67 11.93
C LYS A 184 20.31 -22.74 12.62
N ALA A 185 19.88 -22.49 13.84
CA ALA A 185 19.00 -23.39 14.59
C ALA A 185 17.64 -23.58 13.88
N ILE A 186 17.06 -22.49 13.33
CA ILE A 186 15.82 -22.56 12.55
C ILE A 186 16.01 -23.45 11.32
N ILE A 187 17.08 -23.26 10.56
CA ILE A 187 17.34 -24.06 9.35
C ILE A 187 17.53 -25.53 9.71
N ALA A 188 18.30 -25.84 10.77
CA ALA A 188 18.51 -27.20 11.24
C ALA A 188 17.18 -27.86 11.70
N ASP A 189 16.36 -27.14 12.45
CA ASP A 189 15.06 -27.63 12.90
C ASP A 189 14.13 -27.92 11.73
N VAL A 190 14.06 -27.01 10.74
CA VAL A 190 13.23 -27.24 9.54
C VAL A 190 13.70 -28.47 8.79
N ARG A 191 15.03 -28.66 8.60
CA ARG A 191 15.59 -29.82 7.91
C ARG A 191 15.35 -31.16 8.62
N ALA A 192 15.28 -31.14 9.94
CA ALA A 192 15.06 -32.32 10.76
C ALA A 192 13.61 -32.83 10.74
N GLN A 193 12.66 -32.08 10.16
CA GLN A 193 11.26 -32.50 10.12
C GLN A 193 11.06 -33.66 9.13
N GLN A 194 10.25 -34.64 9.53
CA GLN A 194 10.00 -35.86 8.72
C GLN A 194 8.58 -35.92 8.13
N PHE A 195 7.69 -35.04 8.57
CA PHE A 195 6.25 -35.12 8.25
C PHE A 195 5.78 -34.30 7.03
N ASN A 196 6.68 -33.61 6.36
CA ASN A 196 6.33 -32.75 5.23
C ASN A 196 7.22 -33.07 4.04
N ALA A 197 6.63 -33.33 2.88
CA ALA A 197 7.34 -33.63 1.63
C ALA A 197 8.27 -32.50 1.19
N ASP A 198 7.93 -31.22 1.52
CA ASP A 198 8.69 -30.03 1.09
C ASP A 198 9.70 -29.54 2.13
N VAL A 199 10.14 -30.42 3.06
CA VAL A 199 11.02 -30.02 4.17
C VAL A 199 12.34 -29.46 3.67
N GLN A 200 13.03 -30.18 2.79
CA GLN A 200 14.31 -29.74 2.23
C GLN A 200 14.17 -28.47 1.41
N ASP A 201 13.16 -28.42 0.54
CA ASP A 201 12.87 -27.22 -0.26
C ASP A 201 12.57 -25.99 0.62
N SER A 202 11.84 -26.21 1.75
CA SER A 202 11.56 -25.14 2.72
C SER A 202 12.81 -24.67 3.45
N ALA A 203 13.66 -25.59 3.89
CA ALA A 203 14.92 -25.26 4.55
C ALA A 203 15.87 -24.53 3.62
N ASP A 204 16.04 -25.02 2.39
CA ASP A 204 16.91 -24.42 1.36
C ASP A 204 16.43 -23.03 0.97
N PHE A 205 15.12 -22.83 0.83
CA PHE A 205 14.54 -21.52 0.54
C PHE A 205 14.77 -20.52 1.69
N LEU A 206 14.57 -20.93 2.94
CA LEU A 206 14.83 -20.08 4.12
C LEU A 206 16.32 -19.79 4.29
N GLU A 207 17.18 -20.79 4.07
CA GLU A 207 18.63 -20.64 4.14
C GLU A 207 19.11 -19.63 3.10
N PHE A 208 18.64 -19.76 1.86
CA PHE A 208 18.95 -18.80 0.80
C PHE A 208 18.50 -17.37 1.17
N LEU A 209 17.28 -17.19 1.66
CA LEU A 209 16.79 -15.87 2.07
C LEU A 209 17.67 -15.22 3.14
N GLY A 210 18.16 -16.00 4.09
CA GLY A 210 19.02 -15.50 5.17
C GLY A 210 20.46 -15.22 4.72
N LEU A 211 21.00 -16.04 3.82
CA LEU A 211 22.38 -15.89 3.32
C LEU A 211 22.50 -14.87 2.20
N ALA A 212 21.51 -14.79 1.30
CA ALA A 212 21.51 -13.85 0.18
C ALA A 212 20.90 -12.48 0.54
N GLY A 213 20.12 -12.39 1.61
CA GLY A 213 19.42 -11.16 1.99
C GLY A 213 18.31 -10.75 1.02
N LEU A 214 17.94 -11.58 0.05
CA LEU A 214 16.90 -11.26 -0.93
C LEU A 214 15.48 -11.35 -0.32
N GLY A 215 14.54 -10.70 -0.95
CA GLY A 215 13.12 -10.82 -0.60
C GLY A 215 12.52 -12.11 -1.17
N GLN A 216 11.40 -12.55 -0.58
CA GLN A 216 10.70 -13.76 -0.99
C GLN A 216 10.34 -13.78 -2.49
N ALA A 217 9.89 -12.65 -3.03
CA ALA A 217 9.48 -12.57 -4.43
C ALA A 217 10.66 -12.63 -5.40
N GLU A 218 11.77 -11.99 -5.03
CA GLU A 218 13.02 -12.01 -5.77
C GLU A 218 13.59 -13.45 -5.79
N ALA A 219 13.70 -14.09 -4.62
CA ALA A 219 14.20 -15.47 -4.51
C ALA A 219 13.30 -16.48 -5.25
N GLY A 220 11.97 -16.37 -5.06
CA GLY A 220 11.01 -17.31 -5.67
C GLY A 220 10.87 -17.18 -7.19
N SER A 221 11.49 -16.20 -7.83
CA SER A 221 11.51 -16.01 -9.28
C SER A 221 12.84 -16.41 -9.92
N LEU A 222 13.85 -16.80 -9.15
CA LEU A 222 15.17 -17.16 -9.68
C LEU A 222 15.12 -18.44 -10.49
N THR A 223 15.81 -18.41 -11.63
CA THR A 223 16.08 -19.55 -12.50
C THR A 223 17.57 -19.90 -12.48
N ARG A 224 17.93 -21.04 -13.06
CA ARG A 224 19.34 -21.47 -13.14
C ARG A 224 20.19 -20.44 -13.91
N SER A 225 19.64 -19.81 -14.94
CA SER A 225 20.34 -18.78 -15.72
C SER A 225 20.65 -17.50 -14.95
N ASP A 226 19.97 -17.26 -13.81
CA ASP A 226 20.23 -16.10 -12.97
C ASP A 226 21.46 -16.28 -12.05
N ILE A 227 22.05 -17.49 -12.02
CA ILE A 227 23.21 -17.84 -11.21
C ILE A 227 24.43 -17.95 -12.10
N ASP A 228 25.29 -16.96 -12.04
CA ASP A 228 26.55 -16.92 -12.76
C ASP A 228 27.73 -17.25 -11.81
N PHE A 229 28.22 -18.48 -11.87
CA PHE A 229 29.33 -18.94 -11.03
C PHE A 229 30.68 -18.40 -11.48
N ASP A 230 30.83 -18.05 -12.77
CA ASP A 230 32.07 -17.53 -13.34
C ASP A 230 32.24 -16.05 -12.97
N ALA A 231 31.22 -15.26 -13.17
CA ALA A 231 31.18 -13.87 -12.70
C ALA A 231 30.98 -13.76 -11.15
N GLY A 232 30.66 -14.87 -10.45
CA GLY A 232 30.48 -14.90 -9.02
C GLY A 232 29.26 -14.09 -8.52
N GLN A 233 28.17 -14.07 -9.28
CA GLN A 233 27.02 -13.24 -8.98
C GLN A 233 25.67 -13.95 -9.18
N VAL A 234 24.65 -13.45 -8.47
CA VAL A 234 23.24 -13.80 -8.68
C VAL A 234 22.56 -12.56 -9.26
N ILE A 235 22.02 -12.68 -10.45
CA ILE A 235 21.24 -11.61 -11.10
C ILE A 235 19.78 -11.79 -10.70
N THR A 236 19.14 -10.73 -10.27
CA THR A 236 17.73 -10.78 -9.84
C THR A 236 16.97 -9.53 -10.24
N PHE A 237 15.66 -9.63 -10.17
CA PHE A 237 14.78 -8.55 -10.58
C PHE A 237 13.86 -8.12 -9.45
N ARG A 238 13.91 -6.84 -9.09
CA ARG A 238 13.05 -6.29 -8.06
C ARG A 238 11.66 -5.99 -8.63
N HIS A 239 10.71 -6.89 -8.44
CA HIS A 239 9.35 -6.77 -8.96
C HIS A 239 8.62 -5.48 -8.56
N LYS A 240 8.92 -4.91 -7.39
CA LYS A 240 8.27 -3.68 -6.93
C LYS A 240 8.65 -2.44 -7.77
N THR A 241 9.91 -2.33 -8.17
CA THR A 241 10.47 -1.18 -8.90
C THR A 241 10.79 -1.47 -10.35
N SER A 242 10.58 -2.71 -10.80
CA SER A 242 10.92 -3.19 -12.15
C SER A 242 12.38 -2.91 -12.50
N THR A 243 13.30 -3.23 -11.57
CA THR A 243 14.73 -2.97 -11.71
C THR A 243 15.51 -4.25 -11.49
N GLY A 244 16.40 -4.59 -12.42
CA GLY A 244 17.41 -5.63 -12.26
C GLY A 244 18.54 -5.15 -11.34
N PHE A 245 19.11 -6.06 -10.56
CA PHE A 245 20.31 -5.85 -9.76
C PHE A 245 21.01 -7.19 -9.55
N ALA A 246 22.31 -7.15 -9.24
CA ALA A 246 23.09 -8.34 -8.94
C ALA A 246 23.57 -8.31 -7.49
N ILE A 247 23.71 -9.50 -6.89
CA ILE A 247 24.41 -9.69 -5.62
C ILE A 247 25.59 -10.62 -5.83
N PRO A 248 26.70 -10.44 -5.13
CA PRO A 248 27.80 -11.39 -5.18
C PRO A 248 27.39 -12.75 -4.60
N ILE A 249 27.97 -13.82 -5.11
CA ILE A 249 27.86 -15.14 -4.50
C ILE A 249 28.75 -15.15 -3.27
N PHE A 250 28.19 -14.84 -2.10
CA PHE A 250 28.92 -14.87 -0.84
C PHE A 250 29.51 -16.26 -0.55
N PRO A 251 30.66 -16.37 0.09
CA PRO A 251 31.30 -17.67 0.38
C PRO A 251 30.36 -18.67 1.05
N GLN A 252 29.51 -18.20 1.97
CA GLN A 252 28.53 -19.05 2.68
C GLN A 252 27.34 -19.46 1.82
N LEU A 253 27.04 -18.72 0.76
CA LEU A 253 25.92 -18.98 -0.16
C LEU A 253 26.32 -19.97 -1.27
N ARG A 254 27.60 -20.00 -1.65
CA ARG A 254 28.10 -20.82 -2.78
C ARG A 254 27.77 -22.30 -2.68
N PRO A 255 28.00 -22.99 -1.55
CA PRO A 255 27.67 -24.42 -1.42
C PRO A 255 26.18 -24.72 -1.61
N LEU A 256 25.32 -23.85 -1.08
CA LEU A 256 23.87 -23.99 -1.26
C LEU A 256 23.49 -23.84 -2.74
N LEU A 257 24.02 -22.83 -3.44
CA LEU A 257 23.73 -22.60 -4.84
C LEU A 257 24.23 -23.75 -5.74
N LEU A 258 25.40 -24.29 -5.49
CA LEU A 258 25.92 -25.45 -6.22
C LEU A 258 24.94 -26.62 -6.13
N ARG A 259 24.49 -26.98 -4.92
CA ARG A 259 23.51 -28.05 -4.70
C ARG A 259 22.16 -27.75 -5.38
N LEU A 260 21.67 -26.50 -5.29
CA LEU A 260 20.38 -26.12 -5.88
C LEU A 260 20.40 -26.08 -7.41
N CYS A 261 21.57 -25.86 -8.02
CA CYS A 261 21.75 -25.80 -9.47
C CYS A 261 22.08 -27.15 -10.08
N GLU A 262 22.43 -28.16 -9.29
CA GLU A 262 22.79 -29.49 -9.77
C GLU A 262 21.66 -30.11 -10.59
N GLY A 263 22.02 -30.59 -11.81
CA GLY A 263 21.09 -31.21 -12.75
C GLY A 263 20.01 -30.26 -13.34
N LYS A 264 20.13 -28.94 -13.17
CA LYS A 264 19.19 -27.98 -13.70
C LYS A 264 19.66 -27.33 -15.02
N SER A 265 18.73 -27.17 -15.94
CA SER A 265 18.89 -26.39 -17.17
C SER A 265 18.60 -24.90 -16.94
N ASN A 266 19.09 -24.03 -17.83
CA ASN A 266 19.01 -22.55 -17.66
C ASN A 266 17.64 -21.99 -17.38
N GLY A 267 16.54 -22.57 -17.93
CA GLY A 267 15.18 -22.14 -17.70
C GLY A 267 14.52 -22.68 -16.42
N ASP A 268 15.18 -23.61 -15.72
CA ASP A 268 14.59 -24.27 -14.57
C ASP A 268 14.58 -23.34 -13.34
N ALA A 269 13.48 -23.34 -12.60
CA ALA A 269 13.40 -22.61 -11.35
C ALA A 269 14.39 -23.19 -10.31
N ILE A 270 15.09 -22.31 -9.58
CA ILE A 270 16.02 -22.73 -8.52
C ILE A 270 15.26 -23.41 -7.39
N PHE A 271 14.12 -22.86 -7.02
CA PHE A 271 13.29 -23.38 -5.93
C PHE A 271 11.97 -23.96 -6.44
N LYS A 272 11.57 -25.11 -5.92
CA LYS A 272 10.25 -25.70 -6.18
C LYS A 272 9.13 -24.94 -5.49
N ILE A 273 9.45 -24.31 -4.34
CA ILE A 273 8.50 -23.54 -3.54
C ILE A 273 8.78 -22.03 -3.63
N ARG A 274 7.76 -21.23 -3.39
CA ARG A 274 7.85 -19.75 -3.37
C ARG A 274 7.53 -19.13 -2.03
N ASP A 275 7.19 -19.95 -1.03
CA ASP A 275 6.80 -19.49 0.32
C ASP A 275 7.05 -20.60 1.36
N ALA A 276 7.88 -20.32 2.35
CA ALA A 276 8.19 -21.21 3.47
C ALA A 276 7.72 -20.65 4.84
N LYS A 277 6.73 -19.75 4.83
CA LYS A 277 6.27 -19.07 6.06
C LYS A 277 5.75 -20.04 7.11
N LYS A 278 5.09 -21.15 6.72
CA LYS A 278 4.56 -22.16 7.64
C LYS A 278 5.70 -22.94 8.32
N ALA A 279 6.72 -23.34 7.54
CA ALA A 279 7.92 -24.01 8.06
C ALA A 279 8.66 -23.10 9.06
N LEU A 280 8.90 -21.84 8.71
CA LEU A 280 9.52 -20.85 9.58
C LEU A 280 8.72 -20.64 10.88
N ALA A 281 7.41 -20.46 10.80
CA ALA A 281 6.56 -20.25 11.97
C ALA A 281 6.56 -21.51 12.89
N GLY A 282 6.52 -22.71 12.31
CA GLY A 282 6.62 -23.97 13.03
C GLY A 282 7.94 -24.11 13.77
N ALA A 283 9.06 -23.83 13.11
CA ALA A 283 10.40 -23.85 13.71
C ALA A 283 10.52 -22.85 14.87
N CYS A 284 10.08 -21.60 14.67
CA CYS A 284 10.08 -20.60 15.74
C CYS A 284 9.29 -21.08 16.96
N LYS A 285 8.11 -21.71 16.74
CA LYS A 285 7.30 -22.25 17.84
C LYS A 285 8.00 -23.38 18.60
N ARG A 286 8.61 -24.34 17.88
CA ARG A 286 9.33 -25.48 18.50
C ARG A 286 10.56 -25.05 19.29
N LEU A 287 11.29 -24.05 18.76
CA LEU A 287 12.50 -23.53 19.37
C LEU A 287 12.24 -22.45 20.44
N GLY A 288 10.99 -22.08 20.70
CA GLY A 288 10.65 -21.01 21.65
C GLY A 288 11.10 -19.62 21.21
N PHE A 289 11.33 -19.41 19.92
CA PHE A 289 11.76 -18.12 19.39
C PHE A 289 10.57 -17.19 19.11
N PRO A 290 10.79 -15.86 19.07
CA PRO A 290 9.80 -14.93 18.58
C PRO A 290 9.30 -15.30 17.18
N PRO A 291 8.07 -14.93 16.79
CA PRO A 291 7.51 -15.26 15.48
C PRO A 291 8.21 -14.46 14.37
N PHE A 292 9.33 -14.98 13.90
CA PHE A 292 10.05 -14.42 12.78
C PHE A 292 9.30 -14.63 11.47
N THR A 293 9.51 -13.74 10.52
CA THR A 293 8.97 -13.80 9.16
C THR A 293 10.12 -13.94 8.16
N GLN A 294 9.86 -14.38 6.95
CA GLN A 294 10.88 -14.40 5.88
C GLN A 294 11.55 -13.02 5.70
N ARG A 295 10.82 -11.94 5.91
CA ARG A 295 11.38 -10.58 5.90
C ARG A 295 12.32 -10.32 7.08
N SER A 296 12.18 -11.06 8.17
CA SER A 296 13.10 -10.98 9.30
C SER A 296 14.48 -11.54 8.96
N LEU A 297 14.57 -12.56 8.08
CA LEU A 297 15.83 -13.10 7.57
C LEU A 297 16.61 -12.07 6.75
N ARG A 298 15.92 -11.34 5.86
CA ARG A 298 16.53 -10.22 5.13
C ARG A 298 17.04 -9.11 6.07
N ARG A 299 16.31 -8.83 7.17
CA ARG A 299 16.79 -7.89 8.19
C ARG A 299 18.02 -8.39 8.91
N MET A 300 18.04 -9.67 9.26
CA MET A 300 19.22 -10.31 9.87
C MET A 300 20.46 -10.13 8.96
N PHE A 301 20.33 -10.42 7.67
CA PHE A 301 21.40 -10.21 6.69
C PHE A 301 21.93 -8.78 6.72
N ILE A 302 21.05 -7.79 6.61
CA ILE A 302 21.42 -6.36 6.60
C ILE A 302 22.10 -5.98 7.92
N THR A 303 21.50 -6.34 9.07
CA THR A 303 22.08 -6.05 10.38
C THR A 303 23.47 -6.67 10.53
N ARG A 304 23.64 -7.93 10.10
CA ARG A 304 24.92 -8.62 10.14
C ARG A 304 25.95 -7.97 9.22
N ALA A 305 25.57 -7.59 8.02
CA ALA A 305 26.45 -6.89 7.09
C ALA A 305 26.97 -5.57 7.67
N ILE A 306 26.10 -4.79 8.31
CA ILE A 306 26.50 -3.57 9.04
C ILE A 306 27.45 -3.90 10.19
N GLN A 307 27.14 -4.94 10.99
CA GLN A 307 28.00 -5.36 12.11
C GLN A 307 29.38 -5.85 11.66
N LEU A 308 29.49 -6.39 10.45
CA LEU A 308 30.75 -6.79 9.83
C LEU A 308 31.54 -5.61 9.21
N GLY A 309 30.98 -4.39 9.23
CA GLY A 309 31.63 -3.21 8.71
C GLY A 309 31.43 -2.96 7.22
N ILE A 310 30.50 -3.70 6.57
CA ILE A 310 30.17 -3.45 5.16
C ILE A 310 29.43 -2.11 5.07
N ASP A 311 29.85 -1.25 4.15
CA ASP A 311 29.26 0.07 4.00
C ASP A 311 27.80 0.02 3.52
N VAL A 312 27.02 1.01 3.95
CA VAL A 312 25.57 1.04 3.72
C VAL A 312 25.23 1.17 2.23
N LYS A 313 26.09 1.81 1.43
CA LYS A 313 25.88 1.96 -0.01
C LYS A 313 25.97 0.60 -0.68
N THR A 314 27.02 -0.17 -0.41
CA THR A 314 27.21 -1.54 -0.88
C THR A 314 26.05 -2.45 -0.47
N ILE A 315 25.62 -2.41 0.80
CA ILE A 315 24.44 -3.17 1.26
C ILE A 315 23.19 -2.73 0.50
N SER A 316 23.03 -1.45 0.24
CA SER A 316 21.88 -0.89 -0.50
C SER A 316 21.83 -1.41 -1.94
N GLU A 317 22.97 -1.51 -2.62
CA GLU A 317 23.10 -2.08 -3.95
C GLU A 317 22.69 -3.56 -3.96
N TRP A 318 23.23 -4.37 -3.02
CA TRP A 318 22.84 -5.79 -2.86
C TRP A 318 21.35 -5.98 -2.53
N GLN A 319 20.71 -4.96 -2.00
CA GLN A 319 19.27 -4.99 -1.71
C GLN A 319 18.42 -4.41 -2.86
N GLY A 320 19.03 -3.97 -3.97
CA GLY A 320 18.35 -3.32 -5.08
C GLY A 320 17.61 -2.03 -4.66
N HIS A 321 18.13 -1.30 -3.68
CA HIS A 321 17.58 -0.02 -3.27
C HIS A 321 18.14 1.12 -4.13
N LYS A 322 17.28 2.07 -4.54
CA LYS A 322 17.68 3.24 -5.34
C LYS A 322 17.80 4.52 -4.49
N ASP A 323 17.63 4.41 -3.18
CA ASP A 323 17.60 5.54 -2.24
C ASP A 323 18.95 5.84 -1.59
N GLY A 324 20.05 5.28 -2.12
CA GLY A 324 21.40 5.47 -1.58
C GLY A 324 21.59 4.93 -0.17
N GLY A 325 20.73 4.00 0.27
CA GLY A 325 20.81 3.41 1.62
C GLY A 325 20.00 4.13 2.69
N LYS A 326 19.26 5.18 2.33
CA LYS A 326 18.44 5.93 3.30
C LYS A 326 17.48 5.02 4.09
N LEU A 327 16.82 4.07 3.40
CA LEU A 327 15.93 3.12 4.06
C LEU A 327 16.68 2.21 5.06
N ILE A 328 17.93 1.85 4.75
CA ILE A 328 18.78 1.06 5.63
C ILE A 328 19.14 1.88 6.86
N LEU A 329 19.62 3.10 6.67
CA LEU A 329 19.94 4.02 7.77
C LEU A 329 18.73 4.28 8.67
N ASP A 330 17.57 4.59 8.11
CA ASP A 330 16.33 4.86 8.86
C ASP A 330 15.81 3.64 9.64
N THR A 331 16.16 2.42 9.19
CA THR A 331 15.63 1.18 9.77
C THR A 331 16.61 0.50 10.73
N TYR A 332 17.92 0.65 10.49
CA TYR A 332 18.99 -0.11 11.15
C TYR A 332 20.02 0.79 11.85
N SER A 333 19.79 2.10 11.94
CA SER A 333 20.70 3.09 12.53
C SER A 333 20.88 2.97 14.06
N HIS A 334 20.29 1.95 14.70
CA HIS A 334 20.60 1.65 16.10
C HIS A 334 21.99 1.00 16.17
N VAL A 335 23.01 1.85 16.16
CA VAL A 335 24.40 1.44 16.29
C VAL A 335 24.59 0.75 17.65
N ASN A 336 24.85 -0.56 17.62
CA ASN A 336 25.28 -1.27 18.80
C ASN A 336 26.57 -0.59 19.34
N PRO A 337 26.66 -0.17 20.61
CA PRO A 337 27.86 0.43 21.18
C PRO A 337 29.13 -0.38 20.90
N VAL A 338 29.06 -1.71 20.95
CA VAL A 338 30.16 -2.63 20.63
C VAL A 338 30.63 -2.43 19.17
N HIS A 339 29.72 -2.25 18.22
CA HIS A 339 30.08 -1.98 16.83
C HIS A 339 30.76 -0.60 16.69
N SER A 340 30.24 0.43 17.37
CA SER A 340 30.84 1.76 17.38
C SER A 340 32.28 1.72 17.91
N HIS A 341 32.54 1.03 19.03
CA HIS A 341 33.89 0.87 19.56
C HIS A 341 34.83 0.13 18.59
N ARG A 342 34.33 -0.93 17.95
CA ARG A 342 35.09 -1.67 16.94
C ARG A 342 35.44 -0.80 15.75
N MET A 343 34.52 0.03 15.27
CA MET A 343 34.79 0.94 14.17
C MET A 343 35.78 2.04 14.56
N ALA A 344 35.70 2.53 15.80
CA ALA A 344 36.65 3.51 16.30
C ALA A 344 38.10 2.97 16.34
N GLN A 345 38.29 1.67 16.56
CA GLN A 345 39.61 1.02 16.51
C GLN A 345 40.22 0.99 15.11
N LEU A 346 39.42 1.15 14.05
CA LEU A 346 39.92 1.24 12.68
C LEU A 346 40.49 2.63 12.36
N LEU A 347 40.22 3.65 13.19
CA LEU A 347 40.84 4.96 13.07
C LEU A 347 42.28 4.91 13.65
N THR A 348 43.19 4.39 12.89
CA THR A 348 44.60 4.38 13.23
C THR A 348 45.31 5.55 12.56
N LEU A 349 46.46 5.99 13.11
CA LEU A 349 47.28 7.04 12.51
C LEU A 349 48.02 6.54 11.23
N ALA A 350 48.04 5.24 10.99
CA ALA A 350 48.60 4.68 9.78
C ALA A 350 47.55 4.70 8.64
N GLN A 351 47.94 5.16 7.47
CA GLN A 351 47.13 5.02 6.26
C GLN A 351 47.00 3.54 5.95
N PRO A 352 45.80 3.03 5.61
CA PRO A 352 45.64 1.65 5.16
C PRO A 352 46.40 1.47 3.84
N ASP A 353 47.12 0.36 3.69
CA ASP A 353 47.95 0.02 2.54
C ASP A 353 47.23 -0.01 1.18
N ASN A 354 45.90 0.12 1.17
CA ASN A 354 45.07 0.13 -0.03
C ASN A 354 44.57 1.51 -0.47
N VAL A 355 45.09 2.60 0.07
CA VAL A 355 44.83 3.96 -0.42
C VAL A 355 45.73 4.20 -1.67
N ILE A 356 45.15 4.06 -2.86
CA ILE A 356 45.79 4.50 -4.11
C ILE A 356 45.83 6.03 -4.08
N GLN A 357 47.02 6.60 -3.89
CA GLN A 357 47.21 8.04 -4.14
C GLN A 357 47.07 8.26 -5.65
N LEU A 358 46.02 8.93 -6.06
CA LEU A 358 45.92 9.51 -7.38
C LEU A 358 46.98 10.60 -7.46
N SER A 359 48.18 10.28 -7.95
CA SER A 359 49.19 11.27 -8.29
C SER A 359 48.57 12.22 -9.31
N GLY A 360 48.43 13.50 -8.90
CA GLY A 360 47.93 14.54 -9.78
C GLY A 360 48.74 14.61 -11.05
N ALA A 361 48.09 14.53 -12.18
CA ALA A 361 48.64 14.98 -13.45
C ALA A 361 48.73 16.52 -13.36
N VAL A 362 49.95 17.02 -13.46
CA VAL A 362 50.27 18.40 -13.73
C VAL A 362 49.97 18.73 -15.18
#